data_10fac52330b9ebac08ae515f61b55533
#
_entry.id   10fac52330b9ebac08ae515f61b55533
#
_cell.length_a   1.000
_cell.length_b   1.000
_cell.length_c   1.000
_cell.angle_alpha   90.00
_cell.angle_beta   90.00
_cell.angle_gamma   90.00
#
_symmetry.space_group_name_H-M   'P 1'
#
loop_
_entity.id
_entity.type
_entity.pdbx_description
1 polymer ?
#
loop_
_entity_poly.entity_id
_entity_poly.type
_entity_poly.pdbx_seq_one_letter_code
_entity_poly.pdbx_strand_id
1 'polypeptide(L)' 'MARLPFDNDIKTLRFLAGEMTQGDLGDRVGVTRQTIAAIEQGKYSPSLEVAFRIARVFGKPLEEVFRWAED' A
#
# COMPACT_ATOMS: atom_id res chain seq x y z
N MET A 1 14.92 0.55 15.73
CA MET A 1 14.36 -0.26 14.67
C MET A 1 14.26 0.54 13.39
N ALA A 2 14.71 -0.02 12.31
CA ALA A 2 14.71 0.69 11.04
C ALA A 2 13.32 0.79 10.48
N ARG A 3 12.99 1.93 9.92
CA ARG A 3 11.77 2.14 9.18
C ARG A 3 12.11 2.22 7.70
N LEU A 4 11.14 1.87 6.87
CA LEU A 4 11.30 2.06 5.45
C LEU A 4 11.47 3.55 5.16
N PRO A 5 12.24 3.89 4.11
CA PRO A 5 12.45 5.30 3.77
C PRO A 5 11.26 5.95 3.06
N PHE A 6 10.12 5.32 3.08
CA PHE A 6 8.92 5.88 2.46
C PHE A 6 7.70 5.53 3.29
N ASP A 7 6.69 6.37 3.18
CA ASP A 7 5.40 6.17 3.81
C ASP A 7 4.36 5.86 2.75
N ASN A 8 3.18 5.47 3.20
CA ASN A 8 2.09 5.23 2.27
C ASN A 8 0.76 5.68 2.85
N ASP A 9 -0.21 5.88 1.97
CA ASP A 9 -1.57 6.27 2.33
C ASP A 9 -2.56 5.14 2.06
N ILE A 10 -2.10 3.90 2.05
CA ILE A 10 -2.96 2.78 1.66
C ILE A 10 -4.19 2.69 2.56
N LYS A 11 -4.01 2.83 3.86
CA LYS A 11 -5.13 2.72 4.79
C LYS A 11 -6.19 3.78 4.51
N THR A 12 -5.76 5.02 4.32
CA THR A 12 -6.67 6.12 4.00
C THR A 12 -7.38 5.87 2.67
N LEU A 13 -6.63 5.42 1.66
CA LEU A 13 -7.20 5.18 0.34
C LEU A 13 -8.20 4.03 0.38
N ARG A 14 -7.93 2.98 1.17
CA ARG A 14 -8.88 1.89 1.33
C ARG A 14 -10.17 2.40 1.95
N PHE A 15 -10.05 3.22 2.97
CA PHE A 15 -11.21 3.77 3.66
C PHE A 15 -12.05 4.61 2.69
N LEU A 16 -11.39 5.48 1.93
CA LEU A 16 -12.08 6.35 0.97
C LEU A 16 -12.68 5.58 -0.21
N ALA A 17 -12.23 4.38 -0.46
CA ALA A 17 -12.73 3.54 -1.54
C ALA A 17 -13.89 2.65 -1.08
N GLY A 18 -14.69 3.11 -0.12
CA GLY A 18 -15.84 2.36 0.36
C GLY A 18 -15.48 1.38 1.46
N GLU A 19 -14.53 1.74 2.30
CA GLU A 19 -14.11 0.92 3.44
C GLU A 19 -13.59 -0.45 3.00
N MET A 20 -12.79 -0.44 1.95
CA MET A 20 -12.15 -1.64 1.44
C MET A 20 -11.30 -2.28 2.54
N THR A 21 -11.42 -3.58 2.75
CA THR A 21 -10.61 -4.27 3.76
C THR A 21 -9.21 -4.55 3.23
N GLN A 22 -8.28 -4.86 4.15
CA GLN A 22 -6.94 -5.30 3.76
C GLN A 22 -7.00 -6.57 2.92
N GLY A 23 -7.92 -7.48 3.26
CA GLY A 23 -8.11 -8.70 2.50
C GLY A 23 -8.59 -8.44 1.09
N ASP A 24 -9.53 -7.50 0.94
CA ASP A 24 -10.03 -7.12 -0.39
C ASP A 24 -8.89 -6.58 -1.25
N LEU A 25 -8.07 -5.70 -0.68
CA LEU A 25 -6.96 -5.15 -1.43
C LEU A 25 -5.95 -6.24 -1.79
N GLY A 26 -5.65 -7.11 -0.84
CA GLY A 26 -4.73 -8.22 -1.10
C GLY A 26 -5.20 -9.08 -2.25
N ASP A 27 -6.50 -9.42 -2.27
CA ASP A 27 -7.07 -10.21 -3.36
C ASP A 27 -6.90 -9.52 -4.71
N ARG A 28 -7.07 -8.20 -4.73
CA ARG A 28 -6.99 -7.45 -5.98
C ARG A 28 -5.57 -7.36 -6.54
N VAL A 29 -4.58 -7.40 -5.65
CA VAL A 29 -3.20 -7.21 -6.09
C VAL A 29 -2.36 -8.49 -5.97
N GLY A 30 -2.97 -9.59 -5.51
CA GLY A 30 -2.31 -10.89 -5.53
C GLY A 30 -1.42 -11.18 -4.34
N VAL A 31 -1.71 -10.58 -3.17
CA VAL A 31 -0.96 -10.86 -1.95
C VAL A 31 -1.92 -11.12 -0.81
N THR A 32 -1.41 -11.56 0.32
CA THR A 32 -2.25 -11.88 1.47
C THR A 32 -2.63 -10.62 2.25
N ARG A 33 -3.65 -10.76 3.09
CA ARG A 33 -4.04 -9.69 4.00
C ARG A 33 -2.88 -9.29 4.90
N GLN A 34 -2.12 -10.28 5.40
CA GLN A 34 -0.97 -10.00 6.26
C GLN A 34 0.08 -9.18 5.54
N THR A 35 0.29 -9.44 4.26
CA THR A 35 1.23 -8.65 3.47
C THR A 35 0.78 -7.20 3.37
N ILE A 36 -0.51 -6.96 3.10
CA ILE A 36 -1.02 -5.59 3.06
C ILE A 36 -0.84 -4.91 4.42
N ALA A 37 -1.16 -5.60 5.51
CA ALA A 37 -1.00 -5.03 6.84
C ALA A 37 0.47 -4.65 7.11
N ALA A 38 1.41 -5.51 6.72
CA ALA A 38 2.82 -5.24 6.93
C ALA A 38 3.29 -4.04 6.09
N ILE A 39 2.79 -3.92 4.86
CA ILE A 39 3.11 -2.77 4.01
C ILE A 39 2.58 -1.48 4.66
N GLU A 40 1.33 -1.49 5.11
CA GLU A 40 0.73 -0.31 5.73
C GLU A 40 1.48 0.14 6.97
N GLN A 41 2.05 -0.80 7.70
CA GLN A 41 2.79 -0.48 8.92
C GLN A 41 4.24 -0.09 8.67
N GLY A 42 4.67 -0.12 7.42
CA GLY A 42 6.06 0.21 7.09
C GLY A 42 7.04 -0.86 7.47
N LYS A 43 6.57 -2.10 7.65
CA LYS A 43 7.42 -3.22 8.03
C LYS A 43 7.88 -4.06 6.85
N TYR A 44 7.28 -3.86 5.69
CA TYR A 44 7.58 -4.67 4.52
C TYR A 44 7.47 -3.79 3.28
N SER A 45 8.50 -3.85 2.44
CA SER A 45 8.54 -3.10 1.20
C SER A 45 7.93 -3.96 0.10
N PRO A 46 6.87 -3.52 -0.57
CA PRO A 46 6.29 -4.32 -1.64
C PRO A 46 7.22 -4.41 -2.82
N SER A 47 7.06 -5.44 -3.64
CA SER A 47 7.72 -5.47 -4.93
C SER A 47 7.21 -4.30 -5.77
N LEU A 48 7.97 -3.91 -6.76
CA LEU A 48 7.54 -2.83 -7.65
C LEU A 48 6.22 -3.18 -8.34
N GLU A 49 6.06 -4.44 -8.73
CA GLU A 49 4.83 -4.87 -9.38
C GLU A 49 3.63 -4.70 -8.45
N VAL A 50 3.76 -5.14 -7.20
CA VAL A 50 2.66 -5.02 -6.23
C VAL A 50 2.37 -3.55 -5.96
N ALA A 51 3.42 -2.72 -5.84
CA ALA A 51 3.23 -1.30 -5.62
C ALA A 51 2.43 -0.65 -6.75
N PHE A 52 2.76 -0.97 -8.00
CA PHE A 52 2.00 -0.46 -9.14
C PHE A 52 0.57 -0.97 -9.14
N ARG A 53 0.36 -2.24 -8.79
CA ARG A 53 -1.00 -2.79 -8.75
C ARG A 53 -1.85 -2.08 -7.71
N ILE A 54 -1.27 -1.79 -6.55
CA ILE A 54 -1.97 -1.06 -5.50
C ILE A 54 -2.37 0.31 -6.00
N ALA A 55 -1.45 1.02 -6.63
CA ALA A 55 -1.73 2.35 -7.16
C ALA A 55 -2.87 2.30 -8.19
N ARG A 56 -2.87 1.28 -9.04
CA ARG A 56 -3.90 1.13 -10.06
C ARG A 56 -5.26 0.85 -9.45
N VAL A 57 -5.32 0.09 -8.36
CA VAL A 57 -6.59 -0.17 -7.67
C VAL A 57 -7.24 1.15 -7.26
N PHE A 58 -6.44 2.10 -6.79
CA PHE A 58 -6.96 3.38 -6.33
C PHE A 58 -7.01 4.45 -7.42
N GLY A 59 -6.55 4.12 -8.63
CA GLY A 59 -6.58 5.07 -9.74
C GLY A 59 -5.67 6.26 -9.53
N LYS A 60 -4.54 6.06 -8.85
CA LYS A 60 -3.61 7.14 -8.51
C LYS A 60 -2.20 6.81 -8.98
N PRO A 61 -1.40 7.83 -9.27
CA PRO A 61 0.01 7.58 -9.57
C PRO A 61 0.72 7.02 -8.34
N LEU A 62 1.81 6.31 -8.58
CA LEU A 62 2.56 5.63 -7.53
C LEU A 62 2.94 6.58 -6.40
N GLU A 63 3.39 7.78 -6.74
CA GLU A 63 3.86 8.72 -5.72
C GLU A 63 2.74 9.32 -4.88
N GLU A 64 1.48 9.12 -5.25
CA GLU A 64 0.37 9.53 -4.42
C GLU A 64 -0.07 8.44 -3.46
N VAL A 65 0.45 7.23 -3.65
CA VAL A 65 0.21 6.12 -2.73
C VAL A 65 1.40 5.94 -1.81
N PHE A 66 2.60 6.00 -2.35
CA PHE A 66 3.85 5.85 -1.62
C PHE A 66 4.66 7.12 -1.74
N ARG A 67 5.09 7.69 -0.61
CA ARG A 67 5.85 8.94 -0.61
C ARG A 67 7.20 8.70 0.02
N TRP A 68 8.24 9.16 -0.67
CA TRP A 68 9.59 9.10 -0.12
C TRP A 68 9.64 9.99 1.11
N ALA A 69 10.06 9.43 2.22
CA ALA A 69 9.99 10.15 3.47
C ALA A 69 11.02 11.23 3.61
N GLU A 70 12.02 11.48 2.90
CA GLU A 70 12.85 12.39 2.94
C GLU A 70 13.67 12.78 3.05
N ASP A 71 14.41 13.30 2.83
CA ASP A 71 15.36 13.56 3.04
C ASP A 71 15.78 14.52 2.99
#